data_804ae1bc75b8a63d01c0247250d90922
#
_entry.id   804ae1bc75b8a63d01c0247250d90922
#
_cell.length_a   1.000
_cell.length_b   1.000
_cell.length_c   1.000
_cell.angle_alpha   90.00
_cell.angle_beta   90.00
_cell.angle_gamma   90.00
#
_symmetry.space_group_name_H-M   'P 1'
#
loop_
_entity.id
_entity.type
_entity.pdbx_description
1 polymer ?
#
loop_
_entity_poly.entity_id
_entity_poly.type
_entity_poly.pdbx_seq_one_letter_code
_entity_poly.pdbx_strand_id
1 'polypeptide(L)'
;MLALNQALTAEQRLQKAVMSIMANDKYVGLSSVLMIGDRTVDDTVPTACTNGRDEMYGRAFVDGLNDAELRFLILHECYHKMYQHLTTWKHLYDKHPQVANAACDYVINIQLVDGDNGEGFIKMPKVGLLDAEYRNMDSAQVFHKIYDSLPEGDDGRGVGDSLDDHGWEEAEQLSEEEKGDLEREVEEAIRQGVLVAGKLGSGGARDLEELLKPQIDWRDVLREFISTTCAGKDFSTWARPNRRFVSTGVYMPSGISEKVGELVIAIDTSASIGQRELTTFLSEIKSVCDNVRPERIRLLYWDTRVCADETYDHAETDTLVQSTKPAGGGGTDVSCVSEYMAEHKIDPQAVIVFTDGYVFDWGTWTCPILWAIYDYERAKPDCGKVVHIAKNKL
;
A
#
# COMPACT_ATOMS: atom_id res chain seq x y z
N MET A 1 29.98 51.41 -2.73
CA MET A 1 28.92 50.66 -2.04
C MET A 1 28.01 50.09 -3.11
N LEU A 2 28.13 48.81 -3.43
CA LEU A 2 27.19 48.12 -4.30
C LEU A 2 25.85 48.01 -3.58
N ALA A 3 24.79 48.48 -4.22
CA ALA A 3 23.43 48.37 -3.69
C ALA A 3 22.99 46.91 -3.62
N LEU A 4 23.14 46.28 -2.47
CA LEU A 4 22.72 44.94 -2.13
C LEU A 4 21.23 44.89 -1.72
N ASN A 5 20.38 45.64 -2.37
CA ASN A 5 18.95 45.72 -2.02
C ASN A 5 18.06 45.46 -3.25
N GLN A 6 18.47 44.54 -4.11
CA GLN A 6 17.52 43.96 -5.08
C GLN A 6 16.76 42.80 -4.40
N ALA A 7 15.43 42.86 -4.41
CA ALA A 7 14.61 41.71 -4.02
C ALA A 7 15.00 40.47 -4.86
N LEU A 8 15.08 39.33 -4.23
CA LEU A 8 15.39 38.07 -4.94
C LEU A 8 14.31 37.78 -5.97
N THR A 9 14.69 37.26 -7.14
CA THR A 9 13.72 36.77 -8.12
C THR A 9 13.04 35.51 -7.62
N ALA A 10 11.92 35.10 -8.23
CA ALA A 10 11.21 33.87 -7.87
C ALA A 10 12.13 32.65 -7.94
N GLU A 11 12.97 32.55 -8.99
CA GLU A 11 13.95 31.48 -9.16
C GLU A 11 14.99 31.46 -8.03
N GLN A 12 15.49 32.64 -7.65
CA GLN A 12 16.46 32.77 -6.55
C GLN A 12 15.81 32.44 -5.20
N ARG A 13 14.53 32.77 -5.01
CA ARG A 13 13.77 32.41 -3.81
C ARG A 13 13.57 30.90 -3.72
N LEU A 14 13.22 30.21 -4.82
CA LEU A 14 13.13 28.77 -4.88
C LEU A 14 14.46 28.11 -4.54
N GLN A 15 15.56 28.53 -5.16
CA GLN A 15 16.89 28.00 -4.87
C GLN A 15 17.28 28.19 -3.40
N LYS A 16 17.04 29.38 -2.83
CA LYS A 16 17.28 29.66 -1.41
C LYS A 16 16.49 28.73 -0.51
N ALA A 17 15.21 28.50 -0.83
CA ALA A 17 14.33 27.64 -0.06
C ALA A 17 14.80 26.16 -0.12
N VAL A 18 15.14 25.64 -1.29
CA VAL A 18 15.72 24.29 -1.47
C VAL A 18 17.00 24.13 -0.64
N MET A 19 17.94 25.07 -0.76
CA MET A 19 19.17 25.03 0.04
C MET A 19 18.89 25.05 1.54
N SER A 20 17.89 25.81 1.97
CA SER A 20 17.47 25.87 3.38
C SER A 20 16.89 24.55 3.85
N ILE A 21 16.10 23.86 3.02
CA ILE A 21 15.55 22.53 3.32
C ILE A 21 16.68 21.50 3.41
N MET A 22 17.60 21.48 2.45
CA MET A 22 18.74 20.55 2.42
C MET A 22 19.72 20.75 3.60
N ALA A 23 19.78 21.98 4.15
CA ALA A 23 20.60 22.29 5.32
C ALA A 23 19.90 22.04 6.66
N ASN A 24 18.61 21.69 6.67
CA ASN A 24 17.86 21.42 7.87
C ASN A 24 17.99 19.94 8.27
N ASP A 25 18.40 19.65 9.50
CA ASP A 25 18.66 18.30 9.99
C ASP A 25 17.45 17.36 9.84
N LYS A 26 16.24 17.89 9.89
CA LYS A 26 15.02 17.12 9.76
C LYS A 26 14.73 16.67 8.32
N TYR A 27 15.00 17.56 7.36
CA TYR A 27 14.67 17.36 5.96
C TYR A 27 15.88 16.98 5.10
N VAL A 28 17.07 16.92 5.66
CA VAL A 28 18.31 16.59 4.91
C VAL A 28 18.23 15.24 4.19
N GLY A 29 17.49 14.29 4.74
CA GLY A 29 17.24 13.00 4.11
C GLY A 29 16.48 13.08 2.77
N LEU A 30 15.72 14.16 2.54
CA LEU A 30 15.01 14.39 1.28
C LEU A 30 15.89 15.03 0.19
N SER A 31 17.15 15.39 0.51
CA SER A 31 18.02 16.11 -0.42
C SER A 31 18.16 15.43 -1.77
N SER A 32 18.29 14.10 -1.80
CA SER A 32 18.41 13.35 -3.05
C SER A 32 17.12 13.36 -3.86
N VAL A 33 15.95 13.24 -3.22
CA VAL A 33 14.64 13.33 -3.89
C VAL A 33 14.38 14.74 -4.41
N LEU A 34 14.76 15.77 -3.64
CA LEU A 34 14.70 17.16 -4.05
C LEU A 34 15.54 17.46 -5.30
N MET A 35 16.59 16.67 -5.58
CA MET A 35 17.44 16.84 -6.76
C MET A 35 16.96 16.09 -7.99
N ILE A 36 15.87 15.33 -7.90
CA ILE A 36 15.26 14.66 -9.06
C ILE A 36 14.49 15.68 -9.89
N GLY A 37 14.74 15.67 -11.21
CA GLY A 37 14.08 16.52 -12.19
C GLY A 37 14.50 17.98 -12.16
N ASP A 38 13.91 18.73 -13.06
CA ASP A 38 14.13 20.16 -13.20
C ASP A 38 13.07 20.96 -12.41
N ARG A 39 13.49 22.13 -11.93
CA ARG A 39 12.63 23.05 -11.19
C ARG A 39 12.55 24.37 -11.90
N THR A 40 11.38 24.71 -12.43
CA THR A 40 11.19 25.89 -13.28
C THR A 40 10.12 26.83 -12.70
N VAL A 41 10.25 28.13 -13.03
CA VAL A 41 9.22 29.12 -12.77
C VAL A 41 8.54 29.46 -14.09
N ASP A 42 7.21 29.31 -14.12
CA ASP A 42 6.39 29.54 -15.29
C ASP A 42 5.24 30.52 -14.97
N ASP A 43 5.02 31.47 -15.86
CA ASP A 43 3.98 32.50 -15.69
C ASP A 43 2.58 31.97 -16.05
N THR A 44 2.49 30.80 -16.69
CA THR A 44 1.23 30.14 -17.06
C THR A 44 0.67 29.24 -15.97
N VAL A 45 1.51 28.80 -15.03
CA VAL A 45 1.10 27.99 -13.89
C VAL A 45 0.51 28.87 -12.80
N PRO A 46 -0.73 28.63 -12.34
CA PRO A 46 -1.35 29.47 -11.32
C PRO A 46 -0.73 29.31 -9.93
N THR A 47 -0.33 28.08 -9.56
CA THR A 47 0.22 27.72 -8.24
C THR A 47 1.53 26.95 -8.38
N ALA A 48 1.52 25.65 -8.23
CA ALA A 48 2.62 24.75 -8.52
C ALA A 48 2.06 23.49 -9.19
N CYS A 49 2.93 22.69 -9.80
CA CYS A 49 2.58 21.36 -10.28
C CYS A 49 3.82 20.49 -10.43
N THR A 50 3.66 19.18 -10.30
CA THR A 50 4.65 18.18 -10.65
C THR A 50 4.08 17.13 -11.60
N ASN A 51 4.92 16.64 -12.54
CA ASN A 51 4.61 15.47 -13.37
C ASN A 51 5.18 14.17 -12.78
N GLY A 52 5.60 14.20 -11.51
CA GLY A 52 6.28 13.11 -10.83
C GLY A 52 7.81 13.16 -10.92
N ARG A 53 8.38 13.95 -11.85
CA ARG A 53 9.82 14.19 -12.01
C ARG A 53 10.17 15.67 -11.89
N ASP A 54 9.62 16.48 -12.77
CA ASP A 54 9.87 17.92 -12.85
C ASP A 54 8.82 18.70 -12.07
N GLU A 55 9.21 19.88 -11.59
CA GLU A 55 8.36 20.77 -10.82
C GLU A 55 8.24 22.12 -11.53
N MET A 56 7.03 22.64 -11.65
CA MET A 56 6.74 23.97 -12.21
C MET A 56 6.06 24.84 -11.16
N TYR A 57 6.47 26.08 -11.04
CA TYR A 57 5.99 27.00 -10.03
C TYR A 57 5.51 28.30 -10.66
N GLY A 58 4.29 28.73 -10.35
CA GLY A 58 3.74 30.01 -10.78
C GLY A 58 4.50 31.17 -10.16
N ARG A 59 5.02 32.10 -10.98
CA ARG A 59 5.80 33.25 -10.51
C ARG A 59 5.02 34.09 -9.50
N ALA A 60 3.77 34.45 -9.83
CA ALA A 60 2.92 35.26 -8.96
C ALA A 60 2.65 34.58 -7.61
N PHE A 61 2.49 33.24 -7.62
CA PHE A 61 2.29 32.44 -6.42
C PHE A 61 3.53 32.44 -5.54
N VAL A 62 4.71 32.12 -6.14
CA VAL A 62 6.00 32.15 -5.43
C VAL A 62 6.27 33.52 -4.81
N ASP A 63 6.00 34.64 -5.53
CA ASP A 63 6.22 35.97 -5.03
C ASP A 63 5.26 36.32 -3.88
N GLY A 64 4.08 35.75 -3.83
CA GLY A 64 3.08 35.95 -2.77
C GLY A 64 3.36 35.20 -1.46
N LEU A 65 4.17 34.15 -1.50
CA LEU A 65 4.48 33.32 -0.33
C LEU A 65 5.63 33.89 0.49
N ASN A 66 5.59 33.71 1.81
CA ASN A 66 6.77 33.93 2.65
C ASN A 66 7.74 32.74 2.59
N ASP A 67 8.94 32.88 3.17
CA ASP A 67 9.98 31.85 3.09
C ASP A 67 9.56 30.50 3.72
N ALA A 68 8.74 30.49 4.77
CA ALA A 68 8.27 29.28 5.41
C ALA A 68 7.16 28.61 4.58
N GLU A 69 6.28 29.38 3.98
CA GLU A 69 5.24 28.90 3.06
C GLU A 69 5.86 28.35 1.77
N LEU A 70 6.91 29.00 1.25
CA LEU A 70 7.63 28.51 0.07
C LEU A 70 8.35 27.18 0.34
N ARG A 71 8.97 27.02 1.54
CA ARG A 71 9.55 25.71 1.93
C ARG A 71 8.49 24.63 2.06
N PHE A 72 7.31 24.96 2.58
CA PHE A 72 6.20 24.03 2.63
C PHE A 72 5.81 23.55 1.23
N LEU A 73 5.61 24.49 0.29
CA LEU A 73 5.23 24.16 -1.08
C LEU A 73 6.26 23.25 -1.76
N ILE A 74 7.56 23.56 -1.64
CA ILE A 74 8.62 22.72 -2.23
C ILE A 74 8.63 21.31 -1.62
N LEU A 75 8.43 21.19 -0.31
CA LEU A 75 8.33 19.88 0.33
C LEU A 75 7.07 19.14 -0.09
N HIS A 76 5.97 19.83 -0.31
CA HIS A 76 4.72 19.26 -0.81
C HIS A 76 4.94 18.57 -2.17
N GLU A 77 5.52 19.27 -3.15
CA GLU A 77 5.87 18.68 -4.45
C GLU A 77 6.88 17.53 -4.33
N CYS A 78 7.86 17.66 -3.45
CA CYS A 78 8.82 16.62 -3.16
C CYS A 78 8.15 15.34 -2.61
N TYR A 79 7.14 15.47 -1.76
CA TYR A 79 6.39 14.35 -1.22
C TYR A 79 5.52 13.67 -2.29
N HIS A 80 4.94 14.41 -3.26
CA HIS A 80 4.27 13.81 -4.41
C HIS A 80 5.21 12.91 -5.22
N LYS A 81 6.45 13.35 -5.46
CA LYS A 81 7.48 12.53 -6.11
C LYS A 81 7.88 11.32 -5.27
N MET A 82 8.13 11.54 -3.98
CA MET A 82 8.57 10.49 -3.06
C MET A 82 7.54 9.38 -2.92
N TYR A 83 6.26 9.72 -2.84
CA TYR A 83 5.16 8.74 -2.78
C TYR A 83 4.71 8.23 -4.15
N GLN A 84 5.29 8.75 -5.23
CA GLN A 84 4.95 8.38 -6.60
C GLN A 84 3.43 8.45 -6.84
N HIS A 85 2.79 9.51 -6.33
CA HIS A 85 1.33 9.63 -6.33
C HIS A 85 0.73 9.51 -7.72
N LEU A 86 1.36 10.10 -8.75
CA LEU A 86 0.87 10.13 -10.13
C LEU A 86 0.87 8.75 -10.81
N THR A 87 1.67 7.81 -10.34
CA THR A 87 1.68 6.42 -10.83
C THR A 87 0.85 5.51 -9.93
N THR A 88 1.03 5.58 -8.62
CA THR A 88 0.38 4.71 -7.63
C THR A 88 -1.14 4.89 -7.64
N TRP A 89 -1.63 6.13 -7.69
CA TRP A 89 -3.05 6.44 -7.55
C TRP A 89 -3.76 6.79 -8.86
N LYS A 90 -3.14 6.48 -10.02
CA LYS A 90 -3.72 6.74 -11.34
C LYS A 90 -5.14 6.18 -11.48
N HIS A 91 -5.40 4.99 -10.96
CA HIS A 91 -6.73 4.37 -11.00
C HIS A 91 -7.81 5.15 -10.22
N LEU A 92 -7.43 5.89 -9.17
CA LEU A 92 -8.33 6.78 -8.43
C LEU A 92 -8.57 8.07 -9.21
N TYR A 93 -7.52 8.61 -9.83
CA TYR A 93 -7.62 9.76 -10.71
C TYR A 93 -8.56 9.49 -11.89
N ASP A 94 -8.44 8.33 -12.55
CA ASP A 94 -9.31 7.92 -13.64
C ASP A 94 -10.77 7.83 -13.22
N LYS A 95 -11.03 7.50 -11.95
CA LYS A 95 -12.38 7.43 -11.38
C LYS A 95 -12.94 8.82 -11.07
N HIS A 96 -12.15 9.69 -10.45
CA HIS A 96 -12.55 11.05 -10.09
C HIS A 96 -11.34 11.95 -9.84
N PRO A 97 -10.90 12.74 -10.84
CA PRO A 97 -9.66 13.53 -10.76
C PRO A 97 -9.57 14.46 -9.56
N GLN A 98 -10.60 15.28 -9.31
CA GLN A 98 -10.58 16.29 -8.24
C GLN A 98 -10.48 15.64 -6.84
N VAL A 99 -11.18 14.52 -6.63
CA VAL A 99 -11.13 13.80 -5.36
C VAL A 99 -9.78 13.13 -5.17
N ALA A 100 -9.16 12.59 -6.24
CA ALA A 100 -7.84 11.97 -6.16
C ALA A 100 -6.76 13.00 -5.79
N ASN A 101 -6.77 14.17 -6.43
CA ASN A 101 -5.87 15.28 -6.09
C ASN A 101 -6.03 15.67 -4.61
N ALA A 102 -7.26 16.02 -4.22
CA ALA A 102 -7.52 16.41 -2.84
C ALA A 102 -7.11 15.35 -1.81
N ALA A 103 -7.34 14.07 -2.10
CA ALA A 103 -6.96 12.98 -1.21
C ALA A 103 -5.43 12.87 -1.03
N CYS A 104 -4.65 13.03 -2.11
CA CYS A 104 -3.19 13.06 -2.03
C CYS A 104 -2.70 14.26 -1.23
N ASP A 105 -3.29 15.43 -1.45
CA ASP A 105 -2.94 16.67 -0.76
C ASP A 105 -3.24 16.61 0.74
N TYR A 106 -4.40 16.13 1.14
CA TYR A 106 -4.72 15.96 2.56
C TYR A 106 -3.68 15.12 3.28
N VAL A 107 -3.26 14.01 2.68
CA VAL A 107 -2.26 13.10 3.28
C VAL A 107 -0.91 13.81 3.43
N ILE A 108 -0.41 14.46 2.37
CA ILE A 108 0.87 15.18 2.42
C ILE A 108 0.81 16.36 3.39
N ASN A 109 -0.23 17.19 3.31
CA ASN A 109 -0.34 18.39 4.13
C ASN A 109 -0.39 18.04 5.62
N ILE A 110 -1.13 16.99 6.01
CA ILE A 110 -1.18 16.51 7.39
C ILE A 110 0.21 16.07 7.85
N GLN A 111 0.93 15.30 7.05
CA GLN A 111 2.26 14.81 7.41
C GLN A 111 3.27 15.96 7.56
N LEU A 112 3.25 16.94 6.67
CA LEU A 112 4.12 18.11 6.75
C LEU A 112 3.82 18.97 7.98
N VAL A 113 2.53 19.22 8.26
CA VAL A 113 2.10 20.03 9.41
C VAL A 113 2.44 19.33 10.73
N ASP A 114 2.08 18.05 10.86
CA ASP A 114 2.37 17.25 12.04
C ASP A 114 3.90 17.07 12.20
N GLY A 115 4.60 16.89 11.09
CA GLY A 115 6.04 16.80 11.03
C GLY A 115 6.75 18.05 11.56
N ASP A 116 6.32 19.26 11.29
CA ASP A 116 6.98 20.49 11.76
C ASP A 116 6.93 20.67 13.28
N ASN A 117 5.99 20.00 13.96
CA ASN A 117 5.84 20.03 15.43
C ASN A 117 5.80 21.45 16.03
N GLY A 118 5.41 22.44 15.22
CA GLY A 118 5.34 23.84 15.64
C GLY A 118 6.70 24.56 15.69
N GLU A 119 7.74 24.01 15.10
CA GLU A 119 9.07 24.66 14.99
C GLU A 119 9.03 25.90 14.08
N GLY A 120 8.04 25.97 13.17
CA GLY A 120 7.84 27.09 12.27
C GLY A 120 8.87 27.17 11.14
N PHE A 121 9.60 26.10 10.88
CA PHE A 121 10.50 26.01 9.73
C PHE A 121 9.71 26.02 8.43
N ILE A 122 8.59 25.30 8.40
CA ILE A 122 7.62 25.33 7.32
C ILE A 122 6.27 25.84 7.82
N LYS A 123 5.46 26.35 6.91
CA LYS A 123 4.11 26.82 7.23
C LYS A 123 3.21 26.57 6.05
N MET A 124 2.11 25.89 6.27
CA MET A 124 1.13 25.63 5.21
C MET A 124 0.52 26.96 4.73
N PRO A 125 0.46 27.20 3.39
CA PRO A 125 -0.28 28.32 2.81
C PRO A 125 -1.77 28.23 3.14
N LYS A 126 -2.47 29.37 3.10
CA LYS A 126 -3.89 29.43 3.48
C LYS A 126 -4.83 28.62 2.56
N VAL A 127 -4.41 28.38 1.35
CA VAL A 127 -5.17 27.60 0.33
C VAL A 127 -4.98 26.09 0.47
N GLY A 128 -4.12 25.63 1.38
CA GLY A 128 -3.86 24.20 1.55
C GLY A 128 -5.02 23.44 2.22
N LEU A 129 -5.26 22.24 1.74
CA LEU A 129 -6.27 21.31 2.28
C LEU A 129 -5.74 20.69 3.58
N LEU A 130 -6.46 20.84 4.68
CA LEU A 130 -6.11 20.21 5.97
C LEU A 130 -7.37 19.85 6.74
N ASP A 131 -7.52 18.57 7.05
CA ASP A 131 -8.55 18.08 7.95
C ASP A 131 -7.98 16.97 8.85
N ALA A 132 -8.10 17.18 10.16
CA ALA A 132 -7.60 16.22 11.16
C ALA A 132 -8.31 14.85 11.10
N GLU A 133 -9.48 14.79 10.47
CA GLU A 133 -10.24 13.55 10.29
C GLU A 133 -9.50 12.52 9.43
N TYR A 134 -8.61 12.97 8.54
CA TYR A 134 -7.84 12.11 7.63
C TYR A 134 -6.48 11.68 8.19
N ARG A 135 -6.16 12.01 9.46
CA ARG A 135 -4.90 11.55 10.08
C ARG A 135 -4.81 10.03 10.09
N ASN A 136 -3.61 9.54 9.78
CA ASN A 136 -3.28 8.12 9.70
C ASN A 136 -4.06 7.36 8.62
N MET A 137 -4.59 8.07 7.61
CA MET A 137 -5.18 7.47 6.42
C MET A 137 -4.21 7.58 5.25
N ASP A 138 -4.26 6.62 4.33
CA ASP A 138 -3.63 6.72 3.02
C ASP A 138 -4.53 7.45 2.01
N SER A 139 -3.97 7.79 0.85
CA SER A 139 -4.69 8.53 -0.18
C SER A 139 -5.93 7.78 -0.70
N ALA A 140 -5.90 6.44 -0.75
CA ALA A 140 -7.07 5.66 -1.18
C ALA A 140 -8.20 5.72 -0.13
N GLN A 141 -7.86 5.62 1.15
CA GLN A 141 -8.85 5.72 2.24
C GLN A 141 -9.50 7.10 2.28
N VAL A 142 -8.70 8.16 2.12
CA VAL A 142 -9.20 9.54 2.03
C VAL A 142 -10.07 9.71 0.80
N PHE A 143 -9.62 9.20 -0.37
CA PHE A 143 -10.39 9.22 -1.60
C PHE A 143 -11.77 8.60 -1.42
N HIS A 144 -11.85 7.36 -0.92
CA HIS A 144 -13.12 6.68 -0.73
C HIS A 144 -14.04 7.42 0.24
N LYS A 145 -13.49 7.95 1.33
CA LYS A 145 -14.27 8.70 2.30
C LYS A 145 -14.87 9.98 1.73
N ILE A 146 -14.11 10.73 0.92
CA ILE A 146 -14.61 11.91 0.22
C ILE A 146 -15.61 11.49 -0.86
N TYR A 147 -15.24 10.52 -1.71
CA TYR A 147 -16.05 10.08 -2.84
C TYR A 147 -17.42 9.55 -2.41
N ASP A 148 -17.47 8.74 -1.35
CA ASP A 148 -18.72 8.17 -0.83
C ASP A 148 -19.63 9.23 -0.15
N SER A 149 -19.06 10.40 0.20
CA SER A 149 -19.82 11.52 0.77
C SER A 149 -20.38 12.49 -0.30
N LEU A 150 -19.94 12.36 -1.56
CA LEU A 150 -20.42 13.22 -2.63
C LEU A 150 -21.87 12.89 -3.03
N PRO A 151 -22.71 13.89 -3.32
CA PRO A 151 -24.02 13.65 -3.93
C PRO A 151 -23.89 12.96 -5.31
N GLU A 152 -24.88 12.12 -5.67
CA GLU A 152 -24.88 11.49 -7.01
C GLU A 152 -24.80 12.56 -8.12
N GLY A 153 -23.78 12.44 -8.98
CA GLY A 153 -23.56 13.33 -10.11
C GLY A 153 -22.82 14.64 -9.79
N ASP A 154 -22.28 14.78 -8.58
CA ASP A 154 -21.39 15.90 -8.23
C ASP A 154 -20.02 15.67 -8.88
N ASP A 155 -19.49 16.70 -9.53
CA ASP A 155 -18.18 16.68 -10.17
C ASP A 155 -17.02 17.03 -9.21
N GLY A 156 -17.29 17.08 -7.91
CA GLY A 156 -16.29 17.33 -6.86
C GLY A 156 -15.74 18.75 -6.78
N ARG A 157 -16.35 19.72 -7.49
CA ARG A 157 -15.94 21.15 -7.41
C ARG A 157 -16.07 21.75 -6.01
N GLY A 158 -16.67 21.06 -5.08
CA GLY A 158 -16.83 21.46 -3.69
C GLY A 158 -15.79 20.89 -2.74
N VAL A 159 -14.86 20.04 -3.21
CA VAL A 159 -13.86 19.35 -2.34
C VAL A 159 -12.78 20.28 -1.81
N GLY A 160 -12.69 21.51 -2.33
CA GLY A 160 -11.73 22.55 -1.96
C GLY A 160 -10.69 22.81 -3.04
N ASP A 161 -10.08 23.99 -2.98
CA ASP A 161 -8.98 24.34 -3.89
C ASP A 161 -7.70 23.64 -3.42
N SER A 162 -7.07 22.87 -4.29
CA SER A 162 -5.76 22.25 -4.07
C SER A 162 -4.64 23.30 -4.08
N LEU A 163 -3.52 23.00 -3.41
CA LEU A 163 -2.30 23.84 -3.45
C LEU A 163 -1.65 23.83 -4.84
N ASP A 164 -1.89 22.79 -5.61
CA ASP A 164 -1.29 22.52 -6.89
C ASP A 164 -2.28 21.89 -7.87
N ASP A 165 -1.89 21.89 -9.13
CA ASP A 165 -2.56 21.17 -10.20
C ASP A 165 -1.58 20.09 -10.69
N HIS A 166 -1.90 18.82 -10.38
CA HIS A 166 -0.99 17.72 -10.65
C HIS A 166 -0.91 17.43 -12.15
N GLY A 167 0.30 17.22 -12.65
CA GLY A 167 0.57 16.88 -14.06
C GLY A 167 0.26 15.41 -14.41
N TRP A 168 -0.94 14.92 -14.08
CA TRP A 168 -1.36 13.53 -14.38
C TRP A 168 -1.33 13.22 -15.86
N GLU A 169 -1.79 14.14 -16.71
CA GLU A 169 -1.80 13.97 -18.17
C GLU A 169 -0.38 13.89 -18.74
N GLU A 170 0.56 14.64 -18.17
CA GLU A 170 1.97 14.61 -18.55
C GLU A 170 2.66 13.34 -18.06
N ALA A 171 2.35 12.89 -16.84
CA ALA A 171 2.84 11.63 -16.30
C ALA A 171 2.30 10.41 -17.09
N GLU A 172 1.11 10.54 -17.67
CA GLU A 172 0.51 9.50 -18.53
C GLU A 172 1.25 9.34 -19.86
N GLN A 173 1.89 10.39 -20.36
CA GLN A 173 2.65 10.36 -21.62
C GLN A 173 3.99 9.61 -21.49
N LEU A 174 4.45 9.34 -20.26
CA LEU A 174 5.66 8.54 -20.02
C LEU A 174 5.39 7.08 -20.43
N SER A 175 6.35 6.50 -21.14
CA SER A 175 6.35 5.07 -21.42
C SER A 175 6.51 4.25 -20.15
N GLU A 176 6.11 2.98 -20.16
CA GLU A 176 6.27 2.08 -19.00
C GLU A 176 7.75 1.89 -18.60
N GLU A 177 8.68 2.03 -19.56
CA GLU A 177 10.13 2.01 -19.31
C GLU A 177 10.57 3.26 -18.54
N GLU A 178 10.10 4.45 -18.97
CA GLU A 178 10.41 5.73 -18.30
C GLU A 178 9.80 5.80 -16.90
N LYS A 179 8.60 5.27 -16.69
CA LYS A 179 7.98 5.15 -15.37
C LYS A 179 8.80 4.26 -14.45
N GLY A 180 9.23 3.08 -14.95
CA GLY A 180 10.08 2.17 -14.17
C GLY A 180 11.49 2.71 -13.90
N ASP A 181 12.03 3.57 -14.77
CA ASP A 181 13.30 4.26 -14.55
C ASP A 181 13.15 5.33 -13.47
N LEU A 182 12.07 6.11 -13.51
CA LEU A 182 11.75 7.13 -12.49
C LEU A 182 11.51 6.49 -11.12
N GLU A 183 10.79 5.37 -11.06
CA GLU A 183 10.58 4.62 -9.83
C GLU A 183 11.90 4.20 -9.19
N ARG A 184 12.81 3.64 -9.98
CA ARG A 184 14.16 3.25 -9.52
C ARG A 184 14.99 4.45 -9.08
N GLU A 185 14.90 5.58 -9.80
CA GLU A 185 15.59 6.82 -9.45
C GLU A 185 15.11 7.37 -8.10
N VAL A 186 13.80 7.36 -7.87
CA VAL A 186 13.21 7.79 -6.59
C VAL A 186 13.61 6.85 -5.44
N GLU A 187 13.52 5.53 -5.62
CA GLU A 187 13.95 4.57 -4.61
C GLU A 187 15.44 4.73 -4.25
N GLU A 188 16.31 4.90 -5.23
CA GLU A 188 17.74 5.10 -4.98
C GLU A 188 17.99 6.42 -4.25
N ALA A 189 17.27 7.48 -4.62
CA ALA A 189 17.35 8.77 -3.94
C ALA A 189 16.92 8.67 -2.47
N ILE A 190 15.87 7.92 -2.16
CA ILE A 190 15.42 7.67 -0.78
C ILE A 190 16.49 6.88 -0.02
N ARG A 191 17.08 5.82 -0.60
CA ARG A 191 18.17 5.05 0.02
C ARG A 191 19.37 5.94 0.36
N GLN A 192 19.76 6.81 -0.56
CA GLN A 192 20.84 7.79 -0.31
C GLN A 192 20.45 8.76 0.80
N GLY A 193 19.20 9.22 0.82
CA GLY A 193 18.66 10.08 1.86
C GLY A 193 18.74 9.46 3.25
N VAL A 194 18.34 8.19 3.40
CA VAL A 194 18.48 7.42 4.65
C VAL A 194 19.93 7.36 5.12
N LEU A 195 20.86 7.10 4.21
CA LEU A 195 22.30 7.04 4.54
C LEU A 195 22.83 8.40 5.03
N VAL A 196 22.42 9.49 4.39
CA VAL A 196 22.82 10.86 4.77
C VAL A 196 22.23 11.23 6.13
N ALA A 197 20.93 11.05 6.30
CA ALA A 197 20.22 11.34 7.56
C ALA A 197 20.76 10.47 8.71
N GLY A 198 21.01 9.20 8.46
CA GLY A 198 21.60 8.28 9.46
C GLY A 198 23.00 8.69 9.91
N LYS A 199 23.86 9.17 9.00
CA LYS A 199 25.21 9.68 9.34
C LYS A 199 25.18 10.96 10.15
N LEU A 200 24.18 11.81 9.94
CA LEU A 200 24.01 13.05 10.67
C LEU A 200 23.25 12.86 11.98
N GLY A 201 22.71 11.66 12.25
CA GLY A 201 21.92 11.37 13.45
C GLY A 201 20.56 12.09 13.45
N SER A 202 20.04 12.45 12.27
CA SER A 202 18.76 13.15 12.12
C SER A 202 17.58 12.22 12.37
N GLY A 203 16.50 12.74 12.98
CA GLY A 203 15.30 11.95 13.29
C GLY A 203 14.53 11.49 12.05
N GLY A 204 14.68 12.17 10.91
CA GLY A 204 13.99 11.83 9.65
C GLY A 204 14.49 10.55 8.95
N ALA A 205 15.59 9.95 9.41
CA ALA A 205 16.10 8.71 8.84
C ALA A 205 15.11 7.54 8.97
N ARG A 206 14.36 7.47 10.07
CA ARG A 206 13.42 6.38 10.33
C ARG A 206 12.20 6.42 9.42
N ASP A 207 11.66 7.60 9.19
CA ASP A 207 10.48 7.78 8.34
C ASP A 207 10.80 7.44 6.88
N LEU A 208 12.00 7.82 6.41
CA LEU A 208 12.49 7.46 5.08
C LEU A 208 12.84 5.97 4.95
N GLU A 209 13.39 5.35 6.00
CA GLU A 209 13.69 3.92 6.02
C GLU A 209 12.41 3.08 5.95
N GLU A 210 11.32 3.57 6.52
CA GLU A 210 10.01 2.93 6.44
C GLU A 210 9.46 2.90 5.01
N LEU A 211 9.70 3.94 4.20
CA LEU A 211 9.34 4.00 2.78
C LEU A 211 10.14 3.02 1.91
N LEU A 212 11.36 2.69 2.30
CA LEU A 212 12.22 1.72 1.59
C LEU A 212 11.87 0.27 1.89
N LYS A 213 11.08 0.00 2.93
CA LYS A 213 10.57 -1.34 3.14
C LYS A 213 9.71 -1.69 1.93
N PRO A 214 9.99 -2.80 1.21
CA PRO A 214 9.16 -3.20 0.08
C PRO A 214 7.71 -3.25 0.58
N GLN A 215 6.90 -2.35 0.08
CA GLN A 215 5.46 -2.38 0.35
C GLN A 215 4.85 -3.45 -0.55
N ILE A 216 5.26 -4.70 -0.33
CA ILE A 216 4.58 -5.82 -0.94
C ILE A 216 3.16 -5.77 -0.38
N ASP A 217 2.20 -5.52 -1.24
CA ASP A 217 0.81 -5.59 -0.82
C ASP A 217 0.57 -7.03 -0.33
N TRP A 218 0.23 -7.18 0.95
CA TRP A 218 -0.04 -8.48 1.54
C TRP A 218 -1.09 -9.26 0.75
N ARG A 219 -1.98 -8.55 0.05
CA ARG A 219 -2.99 -9.10 -0.82
C ARG A 219 -2.39 -9.78 -2.05
N ASP A 220 -1.35 -9.21 -2.62
CA ASP A 220 -0.65 -9.81 -3.77
C ASP A 220 0.13 -11.05 -3.35
N VAL A 221 0.78 -11.04 -2.18
CA VAL A 221 1.45 -12.23 -1.61
C VAL A 221 0.45 -13.33 -1.32
N LEU A 222 -0.70 -12.98 -0.75
CA LEU A 222 -1.80 -13.91 -0.49
C LEU A 222 -2.32 -14.52 -1.80
N ARG A 223 -2.58 -13.68 -2.79
CA ARG A 223 -3.04 -14.11 -4.13
C ARG A 223 -2.02 -15.00 -4.81
N GLU A 224 -0.75 -14.62 -4.82
CA GLU A 224 0.35 -15.44 -5.37
C GLU A 224 0.44 -16.78 -4.66
N PHE A 225 0.42 -16.78 -3.32
CA PHE A 225 0.51 -18.02 -2.53
C PHE A 225 -0.65 -18.96 -2.85
N ILE A 226 -1.89 -18.50 -2.81
CA ILE A 226 -3.06 -19.33 -3.11
C ILE A 226 -3.01 -19.79 -4.57
N SER A 227 -2.71 -18.89 -5.52
CA SER A 227 -2.65 -19.24 -6.94
C SER A 227 -1.55 -20.27 -7.25
N THR A 228 -0.37 -20.17 -6.63
CA THR A 228 0.74 -21.09 -6.88
C THR A 228 0.58 -22.42 -6.15
N THR A 229 0.01 -22.41 -4.95
CA THR A 229 -0.11 -23.61 -4.10
C THR A 229 -1.39 -24.38 -4.42
N CYS A 230 -2.47 -23.68 -4.72
CA CYS A 230 -3.78 -24.25 -5.02
C CYS A 230 -4.07 -24.37 -6.52
N ALA A 231 -3.19 -23.87 -7.41
CA ALA A 231 -3.36 -24.08 -8.84
C ALA A 231 -3.30 -25.58 -9.16
N GLY A 232 -4.41 -26.12 -9.65
CA GLY A 232 -4.45 -27.49 -10.14
C GLY A 232 -3.37 -27.68 -11.20
N LYS A 233 -2.51 -28.68 -11.03
CA LYS A 233 -1.51 -29.02 -12.04
C LYS A 233 -2.22 -29.67 -13.21
N ASP A 234 -2.34 -28.96 -14.32
CA ASP A 234 -2.78 -29.54 -15.57
C ASP A 234 -1.70 -30.47 -16.08
N PHE A 235 -1.92 -31.78 -15.93
CA PHE A 235 -1.05 -32.79 -16.51
C PHE A 235 -1.60 -33.23 -17.86
N SER A 236 -0.76 -33.25 -18.88
CA SER A 236 -1.06 -33.97 -20.09
C SER A 236 -0.66 -35.44 -19.90
N THR A 237 -1.62 -36.37 -20.05
CA THR A 237 -1.35 -37.81 -19.95
C THR A 237 -1.59 -38.52 -21.27
N TRP A 238 -0.66 -39.41 -21.63
CA TRP A 238 -0.78 -40.33 -22.76
C TRP A 238 -1.51 -41.64 -22.38
N ALA A 239 -1.74 -41.86 -21.09
CA ALA A 239 -2.44 -43.09 -20.64
C ALA A 239 -3.91 -43.14 -21.09
N ARG A 240 -4.49 -41.97 -21.38
CA ARG A 240 -5.84 -41.85 -21.97
C ARG A 240 -5.76 -40.84 -23.13
N PRO A 241 -5.71 -41.31 -24.37
CA PRO A 241 -5.70 -40.44 -25.54
C PRO A 241 -7.00 -39.63 -25.63
N ASN A 242 -6.91 -38.39 -26.09
CA ASN A 242 -8.04 -37.48 -26.24
C ASN A 242 -9.05 -38.06 -27.27
N ARG A 243 -10.20 -38.54 -26.79
CA ARG A 243 -11.22 -39.21 -27.61
C ARG A 243 -11.71 -38.38 -28.79
N ARG A 244 -11.59 -37.07 -28.72
CA ARG A 244 -12.02 -36.10 -29.77
C ARG A 244 -11.18 -36.24 -31.03
N PHE A 245 -9.91 -36.61 -30.89
CA PHE A 245 -8.95 -36.71 -31.99
C PHE A 245 -8.64 -38.14 -32.41
N VAL A 246 -8.97 -39.13 -31.56
CA VAL A 246 -8.79 -40.56 -31.89
C VAL A 246 -9.57 -40.95 -33.14
N SER A 247 -10.78 -40.41 -33.33
CA SER A 247 -11.62 -40.68 -34.51
C SER A 247 -11.05 -40.14 -35.82
N THR A 248 -10.12 -39.16 -35.75
CA THR A 248 -9.42 -38.59 -36.90
C THR A 248 -8.04 -39.22 -37.13
N GLY A 249 -7.69 -40.26 -36.39
CA GLY A 249 -6.39 -40.91 -36.47
C GLY A 249 -5.23 -40.19 -35.82
N VAL A 250 -5.50 -39.06 -35.10
CA VAL A 250 -4.49 -38.29 -34.40
C VAL A 250 -4.48 -38.67 -32.93
N TYR A 251 -3.36 -39.19 -32.45
CA TYR A 251 -3.13 -39.48 -31.04
C TYR A 251 -2.64 -38.20 -30.33
N MET A 252 -3.47 -37.63 -29.48
CA MET A 252 -3.10 -36.51 -28.62
C MET A 252 -3.30 -36.85 -27.15
N PRO A 253 -2.44 -36.32 -26.24
CA PRO A 253 -2.63 -36.51 -24.81
C PRO A 253 -3.95 -35.88 -24.38
N SER A 254 -4.60 -36.40 -23.35
CA SER A 254 -5.68 -35.72 -22.68
C SER A 254 -5.14 -34.91 -21.50
N GLY A 255 -5.65 -33.69 -21.31
CA GLY A 255 -5.42 -32.92 -20.09
C GLY A 255 -6.20 -33.54 -18.94
N ILE A 256 -5.54 -33.74 -17.82
CA ILE A 256 -6.18 -33.99 -16.53
C ILE A 256 -5.94 -32.72 -15.75
N SER A 257 -7.03 -32.01 -15.45
CA SER A 257 -6.99 -30.93 -14.47
C SER A 257 -7.14 -31.56 -13.09
N GLU A 258 -6.13 -31.44 -12.24
CA GLU A 258 -6.28 -31.72 -10.82
C GLU A 258 -7.13 -30.61 -10.24
N LYS A 259 -8.23 -30.98 -9.60
CA LYS A 259 -9.06 -29.99 -8.88
C LYS A 259 -8.25 -29.40 -7.73
N VAL A 260 -8.44 -28.13 -7.49
CA VAL A 260 -7.88 -27.45 -6.33
C VAL A 260 -8.48 -28.07 -5.07
N GLY A 261 -7.63 -28.53 -4.17
CA GLY A 261 -8.08 -29.24 -2.96
C GLY A 261 -8.64 -28.30 -1.87
N GLU A 262 -8.61 -28.78 -0.65
CA GLU A 262 -9.06 -28.03 0.53
C GLU A 262 -8.05 -26.95 0.91
N LEU A 263 -8.53 -25.72 1.16
CA LEU A 263 -7.79 -24.62 1.72
C LEU A 263 -8.22 -24.42 3.17
N VAL A 264 -7.27 -24.47 4.11
CA VAL A 264 -7.53 -24.18 5.52
C VAL A 264 -7.11 -22.73 5.84
N ILE A 265 -7.98 -22.01 6.53
CA ILE A 265 -7.73 -20.65 7.02
C ILE A 265 -7.89 -20.68 8.53
N ALA A 266 -6.80 -20.54 9.25
CA ALA A 266 -6.79 -20.50 10.70
C ALA A 266 -6.76 -19.04 11.19
N ILE A 267 -7.76 -18.66 11.97
CA ILE A 267 -8.00 -17.30 12.40
C ILE A 267 -7.81 -17.21 13.90
N ASP A 268 -6.87 -16.37 14.31
CA ASP A 268 -6.66 -16.00 15.70
C ASP A 268 -7.85 -15.17 16.20
N THR A 269 -8.43 -15.58 17.30
CA THR A 269 -9.56 -14.91 17.97
C THR A 269 -9.15 -14.25 19.27
N SER A 270 -7.86 -13.99 19.46
CA SER A 270 -7.36 -13.21 20.59
C SER A 270 -7.96 -11.79 20.58
N ALA A 271 -8.03 -11.17 21.75
CA ALA A 271 -8.69 -9.86 21.94
C ALA A 271 -8.01 -8.69 21.19
N SER A 272 -6.84 -8.91 20.62
CA SER A 272 -6.06 -7.92 19.87
C SER A 272 -6.51 -7.74 18.41
N ILE A 273 -7.25 -8.71 17.85
CA ILE A 273 -7.79 -8.64 16.49
C ILE A 273 -9.26 -8.20 16.54
N GLY A 274 -9.56 -7.04 15.97
CA GLY A 274 -10.90 -6.48 15.92
C GLY A 274 -11.78 -7.10 14.83
N GLN A 275 -13.10 -6.90 14.96
CA GLN A 275 -14.08 -7.40 13.99
C GLN A 275 -13.87 -6.79 12.58
N ARG A 276 -13.38 -5.55 12.50
CA ARG A 276 -13.14 -4.86 11.23
C ARG A 276 -11.99 -5.52 10.47
N GLU A 277 -10.88 -5.76 11.15
CA GLU A 277 -9.68 -6.39 10.60
C GLU A 277 -10.01 -7.79 10.08
N LEU A 278 -10.74 -8.56 10.86
CA LEU A 278 -11.22 -9.88 10.49
C LEU A 278 -12.10 -9.84 9.23
N THR A 279 -13.06 -8.92 9.17
CA THR A 279 -13.98 -8.79 8.03
C THR A 279 -13.20 -8.42 6.75
N THR A 280 -12.24 -7.50 6.85
CA THR A 280 -11.40 -7.11 5.71
C THR A 280 -10.57 -8.28 5.21
N PHE A 281 -9.91 -9.02 6.11
CA PHE A 281 -9.12 -10.19 5.77
C PHE A 281 -9.96 -11.29 5.08
N LEU A 282 -11.13 -11.61 5.63
CA LEU A 282 -12.04 -12.59 5.04
C LEU A 282 -12.57 -12.15 3.67
N SER A 283 -12.80 -10.85 3.48
CA SER A 283 -13.25 -10.31 2.19
C SER A 283 -12.18 -10.46 1.10
N GLU A 284 -10.91 -10.26 1.46
CA GLU A 284 -9.79 -10.47 0.53
C GLU A 284 -9.61 -11.96 0.20
N ILE A 285 -9.69 -12.82 1.20
CA ILE A 285 -9.65 -14.27 0.97
C ILE A 285 -10.78 -14.71 0.03
N LYS A 286 -12.00 -14.21 0.25
CA LYS A 286 -13.12 -14.47 -0.66
C LYS A 286 -12.79 -14.05 -2.09
N SER A 287 -12.30 -12.82 -2.28
CA SER A 287 -11.91 -12.30 -3.60
C SER A 287 -10.88 -13.17 -4.30
N VAL A 288 -9.91 -13.71 -3.57
CA VAL A 288 -8.90 -14.62 -4.12
C VAL A 288 -9.51 -15.99 -4.43
N CYS A 289 -10.35 -16.53 -3.54
CA CYS A 289 -11.00 -17.83 -3.74
C CYS A 289 -11.99 -17.82 -4.89
N ASP A 290 -12.65 -16.72 -5.18
CA ASP A 290 -13.52 -16.56 -6.37
C ASP A 290 -12.74 -16.75 -7.68
N ASN A 291 -11.44 -16.38 -7.69
CA ASN A 291 -10.57 -16.57 -8.85
C ASN A 291 -9.96 -18.00 -8.92
N VAL A 292 -9.49 -18.52 -7.79
CA VAL A 292 -8.77 -19.82 -7.72
C VAL A 292 -9.72 -21.01 -7.63
N ARG A 293 -10.93 -20.81 -7.09
CA ARG A 293 -12.01 -21.80 -6.97
C ARG A 293 -11.59 -23.10 -6.27
N PRO A 294 -11.15 -23.05 -5.00
CA PRO A 294 -10.89 -24.25 -4.22
C PRO A 294 -12.16 -25.11 -4.10
N GLU A 295 -12.03 -26.44 -4.01
CA GLU A 295 -13.16 -27.33 -3.79
C GLU A 295 -13.85 -27.05 -2.45
N ARG A 296 -13.02 -26.72 -1.44
CA ARG A 296 -13.47 -26.50 -0.07
C ARG A 296 -12.60 -25.48 0.63
N ILE A 297 -13.23 -24.60 1.40
CA ILE A 297 -12.59 -23.67 2.32
C ILE A 297 -13.01 -24.09 3.73
N ARG A 298 -12.03 -24.26 4.62
CA ARG A 298 -12.26 -24.54 6.04
C ARG A 298 -11.72 -23.41 6.88
N LEU A 299 -12.56 -22.85 7.73
CA LEU A 299 -12.22 -21.81 8.70
C LEU A 299 -12.05 -22.45 10.08
N LEU A 300 -10.88 -22.31 10.67
CA LEU A 300 -10.57 -22.73 12.03
C LEU A 300 -10.36 -21.50 12.91
N TYR A 301 -11.24 -21.28 13.85
CA TYR A 301 -11.08 -20.22 14.87
C TYR A 301 -10.36 -20.79 16.07
N TRP A 302 -9.29 -20.14 16.50
CA TRP A 302 -8.45 -20.63 17.56
C TRP A 302 -8.01 -19.53 18.55
N ASP A 303 -7.75 -19.97 19.78
CA ASP A 303 -7.09 -19.20 20.85
C ASP A 303 -5.97 -20.06 21.48
N THR A 304 -6.23 -20.78 22.56
CA THR A 304 -5.39 -21.85 23.12
C THR A 304 -5.83 -23.23 22.63
N ARG A 305 -6.90 -23.29 21.87
CA ARG A 305 -7.47 -24.48 21.23
C ARG A 305 -8.30 -24.04 20.02
N VAL A 306 -8.61 -24.96 19.14
CA VAL A 306 -9.59 -24.70 18.08
C VAL A 306 -10.99 -24.61 18.69
N CYS A 307 -11.59 -23.40 18.60
CA CYS A 307 -12.87 -23.07 19.20
C CYS A 307 -14.05 -23.32 18.26
N ALA A 308 -13.83 -23.20 16.95
CA ALA A 308 -14.83 -23.49 15.93
C ALA A 308 -14.15 -23.98 14.64
N ASP A 309 -14.86 -24.85 13.92
CA ASP A 309 -14.48 -25.43 12.63
C ASP A 309 -15.68 -25.28 11.69
N GLU A 310 -15.54 -24.42 10.69
CA GLU A 310 -16.57 -24.15 9.69
C GLU A 310 -16.04 -24.54 8.31
N THR A 311 -16.89 -25.16 7.52
CA THR A 311 -16.51 -25.65 6.18
C THR A 311 -17.48 -25.07 5.14
N TYR A 312 -16.91 -24.53 4.06
CA TYR A 312 -17.64 -23.92 2.95
C TYR A 312 -17.25 -24.62 1.66
N ASP A 313 -18.23 -25.10 0.92
CA ASP A 313 -18.03 -25.55 -0.45
C ASP A 313 -17.98 -24.34 -1.40
N HIS A 314 -17.42 -24.51 -2.60
CA HIS A 314 -17.27 -23.41 -3.58
C HIS A 314 -18.57 -22.63 -3.84
N ALA A 315 -19.75 -23.28 -3.81
CA ALA A 315 -21.03 -22.62 -4.01
C ALA A 315 -21.46 -21.73 -2.84
N GLU A 316 -20.86 -21.89 -1.67
CA GLU A 316 -21.20 -21.19 -0.42
C GLU A 316 -20.22 -20.05 -0.10
N THR A 317 -19.19 -19.84 -0.93
CA THR A 317 -18.15 -18.81 -0.74
C THR A 317 -18.74 -17.41 -0.65
N ASP A 318 -19.88 -17.14 -1.32
CA ASP A 318 -20.59 -15.87 -1.26
C ASP A 318 -21.12 -15.52 0.15
N THR A 319 -21.42 -16.53 0.95
CA THR A 319 -21.95 -16.34 2.30
C THR A 319 -20.85 -16.33 3.37
N LEU A 320 -19.60 -16.65 3.02
CA LEU A 320 -18.48 -16.82 3.94
C LEU A 320 -18.34 -15.61 4.90
N VAL A 321 -18.27 -14.39 4.38
CA VAL A 321 -18.08 -13.18 5.20
C VAL A 321 -19.27 -12.88 6.10
N GLN A 322 -20.49 -13.29 5.70
CA GLN A 322 -21.74 -12.97 6.43
C GLN A 322 -22.13 -14.05 7.44
N SER A 323 -21.74 -15.30 7.18
CA SER A 323 -22.16 -16.46 7.98
C SER A 323 -21.17 -16.85 9.08
N THR A 324 -19.91 -16.39 8.98
CA THR A 324 -18.87 -16.71 9.96
C THR A 324 -19.19 -16.16 11.35
N LYS A 325 -18.99 -16.98 12.37
CA LYS A 325 -19.18 -16.63 13.78
C LYS A 325 -17.89 -16.87 14.54
N PRO A 326 -17.01 -15.87 14.62
CA PRO A 326 -15.78 -15.99 15.38
C PRO A 326 -16.07 -16.41 16.81
N ALA A 327 -15.40 -17.45 17.28
CA ALA A 327 -15.52 -17.95 18.64
C ALA A 327 -14.14 -18.05 19.26
N GLY A 328 -13.94 -17.52 20.47
CA GLY A 328 -12.69 -17.52 21.20
C GLY A 328 -12.59 -16.34 22.16
N GLY A 329 -11.39 -15.98 22.61
CA GLY A 329 -11.11 -14.85 23.51
C GLY A 329 -10.14 -15.19 24.64
N GLY A 330 -9.38 -16.29 24.47
CA GLY A 330 -8.38 -16.76 25.43
C GLY A 330 -6.96 -16.27 25.11
N GLY A 331 -5.95 -17.06 25.44
CA GLY A 331 -4.55 -16.84 25.09
C GLY A 331 -4.27 -17.21 23.64
N THR A 332 -2.99 -17.21 23.22
CA THR A 332 -2.58 -17.41 21.83
C THR A 332 -1.60 -18.58 21.74
N ASP A 333 -2.06 -19.74 21.23
CA ASP A 333 -1.23 -20.92 20.98
C ASP A 333 -1.61 -21.54 19.64
N VAL A 334 -0.84 -21.22 18.60
CA VAL A 334 -1.11 -21.70 17.23
C VAL A 334 -0.78 -23.17 17.02
N SER A 335 0.00 -23.81 17.91
CA SER A 335 0.31 -25.23 17.82
C SER A 335 -0.95 -26.09 17.89
N CYS A 336 -1.97 -25.61 18.61
CA CYS A 336 -3.28 -26.27 18.70
C CYS A 336 -3.97 -26.49 17.35
N VAL A 337 -3.70 -25.61 16.35
CA VAL A 337 -4.27 -25.75 15.01
C VAL A 337 -3.62 -26.93 14.28
N SER A 338 -2.30 -27.05 14.33
CA SER A 338 -1.58 -28.15 13.69
C SER A 338 -1.92 -29.50 14.35
N GLU A 339 -2.07 -29.53 15.69
CA GLU A 339 -2.48 -30.71 16.43
C GLU A 339 -3.93 -31.11 16.09
N TYR A 340 -4.84 -30.15 16.03
CA TYR A 340 -6.23 -30.37 15.65
C TYR A 340 -6.35 -30.95 14.25
N MET A 341 -5.58 -30.41 13.29
CA MET A 341 -5.56 -30.91 11.92
C MET A 341 -5.07 -32.37 11.86
N ALA A 342 -4.02 -32.69 12.64
CA ALA A 342 -3.50 -34.06 12.70
C ALA A 342 -4.51 -35.02 13.34
N GLU A 343 -5.16 -34.66 14.42
CA GLU A 343 -6.17 -35.48 15.11
C GLU A 343 -7.39 -35.75 14.22
N HIS A 344 -7.87 -34.73 13.49
CA HIS A 344 -9.03 -34.85 12.61
C HIS A 344 -8.68 -35.27 11.18
N LYS A 345 -7.41 -35.61 10.91
CA LYS A 345 -6.91 -36.05 9.59
C LYS A 345 -7.26 -35.07 8.47
N ILE A 346 -7.12 -33.76 8.77
CA ILE A 346 -7.29 -32.70 7.81
C ILE A 346 -5.95 -32.57 7.06
N ASP A 347 -5.97 -32.87 5.75
CA ASP A 347 -4.79 -32.80 4.86
C ASP A 347 -5.05 -31.78 3.74
N PRO A 348 -4.90 -30.48 4.04
CA PRO A 348 -5.20 -29.40 3.10
C PRO A 348 -4.06 -29.21 2.09
N GLN A 349 -4.37 -28.65 0.96
CA GLN A 349 -3.40 -28.25 -0.04
C GLN A 349 -2.53 -27.08 0.42
N ALA A 350 -3.10 -26.20 1.23
CA ALA A 350 -2.41 -25.06 1.85
C ALA A 350 -3.12 -24.62 3.12
N VAL A 351 -2.36 -23.96 4.02
CA VAL A 351 -2.89 -23.31 5.22
C VAL A 351 -2.51 -21.83 5.21
N ILE A 352 -3.46 -20.98 5.57
CA ILE A 352 -3.22 -19.55 5.84
C ILE A 352 -3.53 -19.32 7.30
N VAL A 353 -2.59 -18.77 8.05
CA VAL A 353 -2.79 -18.41 9.46
C VAL A 353 -2.81 -16.90 9.58
N PHE A 354 -3.92 -16.36 10.10
CA PHE A 354 -4.05 -14.95 10.45
C PHE A 354 -3.91 -14.79 11.96
N THR A 355 -2.91 -14.02 12.41
CA THR A 355 -2.58 -13.83 13.83
C THR A 355 -1.87 -12.48 14.03
N ASP A 356 -1.90 -11.96 15.24
CA ASP A 356 -1.08 -10.82 15.67
C ASP A 356 0.40 -11.20 15.95
N GLY A 357 0.74 -12.49 15.85
CA GLY A 357 2.11 -12.98 15.96
C GLY A 357 2.68 -13.07 17.38
N TYR A 358 1.89 -12.81 18.42
CA TYR A 358 2.31 -13.01 19.81
C TYR A 358 2.12 -14.46 20.25
N VAL A 359 2.79 -15.38 19.56
CA VAL A 359 2.74 -16.83 19.82
C VAL A 359 4.06 -17.33 20.38
N PHE A 360 4.00 -18.35 21.24
CA PHE A 360 5.19 -18.97 21.84
C PHE A 360 5.72 -20.15 21.02
N ASP A 361 4.84 -20.88 20.37
CA ASP A 361 5.16 -22.04 19.54
C ASP A 361 4.45 -21.91 18.19
N TRP A 362 5.20 -22.07 17.11
CA TRP A 362 4.68 -21.96 15.74
C TRP A 362 4.07 -23.27 15.21
N GLY A 363 4.06 -24.34 15.99
CA GLY A 363 3.52 -25.65 15.62
C GLY A 363 4.32 -26.40 14.57
N THR A 364 3.86 -27.60 14.24
CA THR A 364 4.49 -28.45 13.23
C THR A 364 3.56 -28.66 12.05
N TRP A 365 4.01 -28.26 10.86
CA TRP A 365 3.16 -28.22 9.67
C TRP A 365 3.68 -29.19 8.60
N THR A 366 2.77 -29.95 7.99
CA THR A 366 3.07 -30.93 6.93
C THR A 366 2.71 -30.43 5.54
N CYS A 367 2.06 -29.28 5.44
CA CYS A 367 1.60 -28.65 4.20
C CYS A 367 2.18 -27.24 4.04
N PRO A 368 2.15 -26.64 2.84
CA PRO A 368 2.53 -25.25 2.64
C PRO A 368 1.70 -24.31 3.50
N ILE A 369 2.38 -23.38 4.19
CA ILE A 369 1.74 -22.43 5.08
C ILE A 369 2.13 -20.98 4.73
N LEU A 370 1.15 -20.07 4.83
CA LEU A 370 1.32 -18.63 4.77
C LEU A 370 0.90 -18.01 6.11
N TRP A 371 1.81 -17.30 6.71
CA TRP A 371 1.58 -16.51 7.91
C TRP A 371 1.20 -15.08 7.54
N ALA A 372 -0.02 -14.68 7.82
CA ALA A 372 -0.50 -13.31 7.69
C ALA A 372 -0.47 -12.67 9.08
N ILE A 373 0.62 -11.96 9.38
CA ILE A 373 0.90 -11.43 10.72
C ILE A 373 0.50 -9.96 10.79
N TYR A 374 -0.45 -9.65 11.66
CA TYR A 374 -1.01 -8.32 11.86
C TYR A 374 -0.23 -7.53 12.92
N ASP A 375 0.20 -6.32 12.57
CA ASP A 375 0.81 -5.30 13.44
C ASP A 375 2.07 -5.73 14.23
N TYR A 376 2.75 -6.84 13.85
CA TYR A 376 3.97 -7.28 14.52
C TYR A 376 5.07 -7.75 13.56
N GLU A 377 5.91 -6.84 13.11
CA GLU A 377 6.98 -7.11 12.13
C GLU A 377 8.13 -8.00 12.66
N ARG A 378 8.23 -8.19 13.97
CA ARG A 378 9.34 -8.97 14.58
C ARG A 378 9.02 -10.45 14.70
N ALA A 379 7.79 -10.84 14.47
CA ALA A 379 7.40 -12.25 14.48
C ALA A 379 8.12 -13.01 13.35
N LYS A 380 8.74 -14.13 13.72
CA LYS A 380 9.51 -14.98 12.79
C LYS A 380 9.09 -16.43 12.98
N PRO A 381 8.10 -16.90 12.21
CA PRO A 381 7.74 -18.31 12.18
C PRO A 381 8.91 -19.19 11.73
N ASP A 382 9.00 -20.42 12.27
CA ASP A 382 10.07 -21.36 11.96
C ASP A 382 9.96 -21.95 10.55
N CYS A 383 8.78 -21.88 9.92
CA CYS A 383 8.53 -22.42 8.59
C CYS A 383 7.46 -21.61 7.84
N GLY A 384 7.38 -21.82 6.53
CA GLY A 384 6.37 -21.21 5.66
C GLY A 384 6.77 -19.85 5.09
N LYS A 385 5.87 -19.23 4.32
CA LYS A 385 5.98 -17.85 3.87
C LYS A 385 5.39 -16.93 4.93
N VAL A 386 5.95 -15.73 5.06
CA VAL A 386 5.45 -14.72 6.01
C VAL A 386 5.09 -13.45 5.25
N VAL A 387 3.94 -12.89 5.57
CA VAL A 387 3.52 -11.56 5.15
C VAL A 387 3.10 -10.74 6.36
N HIS A 388 3.66 -9.56 6.50
CA HIS A 388 3.31 -8.64 7.58
C HIS A 388 2.25 -7.65 7.08
N ILE A 389 1.18 -7.51 7.86
CA ILE A 389 0.05 -6.63 7.57
C ILE A 389 0.11 -5.47 8.55
N ALA A 390 0.43 -4.28 8.08
CA ALA A 390 0.47 -3.11 8.93
C ALA A 390 -0.95 -2.70 9.37
N LYS A 391 -1.07 -2.14 10.57
CA LYS A 391 -2.35 -1.75 11.19
C LYS A 391 -3.20 -0.80 10.35
N ASN A 392 -2.56 0.02 9.53
CA ASN A 392 -3.21 0.97 8.63
C ASN A 392 -3.60 0.37 7.26
N LYS A 393 -3.36 -0.94 7.03
CA LYS A 393 -3.61 -1.62 5.74
C LYS A 393 -4.71 -2.68 5.81
N LEU A 394 -5.41 -2.78 6.92
CA LEU A 394 -6.62 -3.57 7.14
C LEU A 394 -7.85 -2.64 7.43
#